data_724a119fa2d3476d1aa8704d89be5d19
#
_entry.id   724a119fa2d3476d1aa8704d89be5d19
#
_cell.length_a   1.000
_cell.length_b   1.000
_cell.length_c   1.000
_cell.angle_alpha   90.00
_cell.angle_beta   90.00
_cell.angle_gamma   90.00
#
_symmetry.space_group_name_H-M   'P 1'
#
loop_
_entity.id
_entity.type
_entity.pdbx_description
1 polymer ?
#
loop_
_entity_poly.entity_id
_entity_poly.type
_entity_poly.pdbx_seq_one_letter_code
_entity_poly.pdbx_strand_id
1 'polypeptide(L)'
;MRVCVIGAGLSGLAVGRALKERGISFVCLEKAPDVGGIWRQPGAGERGPGYRTLHLNTAKQLTGYADFPMPSSYPLYPRHSQVAAYLRSFAEWAGLLDHVELRTEVVSVRQDADGTWSVVSRDADGVESARRFEQVVVASGHHTDPALPDPLPSGADSFTGTILHSLDYRDGGDFAGRRVVVVGLGASAVDIAADLSRHAERTLLSVRRGLHVVPKQLFGMSVDEIAEAPWWNEMSFAERRRWVEQALLVARGRLSDYGLPEPDHPVFSSATTLSDEILSRIRHGAVIPKPAIASFDGDRVVFTDGSAEAADAVVYCTGFHMTFPFLPAGCPVAADGSVELYRRVVPAGRPGLYFVGLVRPVGAITRLVEAQSEWVARLIDGAAALPPVKEMREEVGTYLAGIVQRYGRTAGASIQVDVGPYLAQFRESLPV
;
A
#
# COMPACT_ATOMS: atom_id res chain seq x y z
N MET A 1 -22.62 21.94 5.55
CA MET A 1 -21.52 21.16 6.18
C MET A 1 -20.36 21.12 5.21
N ARG A 2 -19.11 21.41 5.66
CA ARG A 2 -17.95 21.46 4.78
C ARG A 2 -16.91 20.42 5.21
N VAL A 3 -16.55 19.51 4.28
CA VAL A 3 -15.63 18.41 4.52
C VAL A 3 -14.32 18.65 3.77
N CYS A 4 -13.18 18.42 4.40
CA CYS A 4 -11.87 18.34 3.74
C CYS A 4 -11.51 16.87 3.52
N VAL A 5 -11.27 16.47 2.26
CA VAL A 5 -10.69 15.18 1.91
C VAL A 5 -9.22 15.40 1.57
N ILE A 6 -8.31 14.59 2.14
CA ILE A 6 -6.87 14.72 1.92
C ILE A 6 -6.39 13.56 1.04
N GLY A 7 -6.02 13.89 -0.19
CA GLY A 7 -5.55 12.95 -1.21
C GLY A 7 -6.63 12.52 -2.21
N ALA A 8 -6.31 12.57 -3.51
CA ALA A 8 -7.17 12.20 -4.65
C ALA A 8 -6.70 10.90 -5.34
N GLY A 9 -6.21 9.94 -4.55
CA GLY A 9 -6.01 8.57 -4.98
C GLY A 9 -7.32 7.77 -5.01
N LEU A 10 -7.25 6.45 -5.22
CA LEU A 10 -8.39 5.54 -5.23
C LEU A 10 -9.34 5.78 -4.04
N SER A 11 -8.81 5.93 -2.83
CA SER A 11 -9.61 6.12 -1.62
C SER A 11 -10.30 7.48 -1.57
N GLY A 12 -9.57 8.56 -1.90
CA GLY A 12 -10.15 9.92 -1.87
C GLY A 12 -11.23 10.13 -2.94
N LEU A 13 -11.08 9.51 -4.10
CA LEU A 13 -12.09 9.54 -5.15
C LEU A 13 -13.38 8.80 -4.73
N ALA A 14 -13.24 7.65 -4.06
CA ALA A 14 -14.40 6.93 -3.49
C ALA A 14 -15.12 7.76 -2.43
N VAL A 15 -14.37 8.42 -1.52
CA VAL A 15 -14.94 9.34 -0.53
C VAL A 15 -15.66 10.49 -1.21
N GLY A 16 -15.01 11.15 -2.19
CA GLY A 16 -15.61 12.27 -2.93
C GLY A 16 -16.94 11.88 -3.59
N ARG A 17 -17.00 10.69 -4.19
CA ARG A 17 -18.23 10.13 -4.76
C ARG A 17 -19.32 9.95 -3.70
N ALA A 18 -19.02 9.26 -2.61
CA ALA A 18 -20.00 9.01 -1.54
C ALA A 18 -20.54 10.30 -0.91
N LEU A 19 -19.68 11.32 -0.73
CA LEU A 19 -20.09 12.63 -0.24
C LEU A 19 -21.00 13.34 -1.24
N LYS A 20 -20.64 13.32 -2.54
CA LYS A 20 -21.42 13.97 -3.61
C LYS A 20 -22.80 13.35 -3.77
N GLU A 21 -22.91 12.02 -3.76
CA GLU A 21 -24.18 11.29 -3.87
C GLU A 21 -25.15 11.64 -2.73
N ARG A 22 -24.63 12.05 -1.56
CA ARG A 22 -25.41 12.52 -0.42
C ARG A 22 -25.59 14.04 -0.36
N GLY A 23 -25.14 14.78 -1.37
CA GLY A 23 -25.22 16.23 -1.40
C GLY A 23 -24.36 16.94 -0.36
N ILE A 24 -23.33 16.26 0.20
CA ILE A 24 -22.44 16.82 1.21
C ILE A 24 -21.37 17.68 0.54
N SER A 25 -21.26 18.95 0.93
CA SER A 25 -20.25 19.86 0.41
C SER A 25 -18.85 19.50 0.88
N PHE A 26 -17.88 19.35 -0.03
CA PHE A 26 -16.50 19.01 0.28
C PHE A 26 -15.51 19.67 -0.68
N VAL A 27 -14.24 19.67 -0.28
CA VAL A 27 -13.09 19.90 -1.13
C VAL A 27 -12.07 18.78 -0.91
N CYS A 28 -11.45 18.32 -1.99
CA CYS A 28 -10.38 17.33 -1.95
C CYS A 28 -9.05 18.01 -2.27
N LEU A 29 -8.07 17.92 -1.37
CA LEU A 29 -6.74 18.52 -1.52
C LEU A 29 -5.75 17.45 -1.96
N GLU A 30 -5.16 17.63 -3.14
CA GLU A 30 -4.19 16.69 -3.73
C GLU A 30 -2.87 17.40 -4.01
N LYS A 31 -1.77 16.88 -3.43
CA LYS A 31 -0.44 17.45 -3.64
C LYS A 31 0.13 17.27 -5.04
N ALA A 32 -0.32 16.24 -5.75
CA ALA A 32 0.12 15.93 -7.10
C ALA A 32 -0.57 16.83 -8.15
N PRO A 33 -0.01 16.94 -9.36
CA PRO A 33 -0.62 17.71 -10.46
C PRO A 33 -1.83 17.03 -11.10
N ASP A 34 -2.16 15.79 -10.68
CA ASP A 34 -3.34 15.06 -11.16
C ASP A 34 -3.79 14.03 -10.13
N VAL A 35 -5.00 13.52 -10.28
CA VAL A 35 -5.56 12.43 -9.48
C VAL A 35 -4.89 11.09 -9.80
N GLY A 36 -5.08 10.07 -8.95
CA GLY A 36 -4.60 8.70 -9.20
C GLY A 36 -3.66 8.12 -8.13
N GLY A 37 -3.15 8.93 -7.22
CA GLY A 37 -2.33 8.48 -6.09
C GLY A 37 -1.10 7.68 -6.53
N ILE A 38 -0.88 6.49 -5.96
CA ILE A 38 0.30 5.64 -6.25
C ILE A 38 0.36 5.13 -7.70
N TRP A 39 -0.73 5.18 -8.45
CA TRP A 39 -0.80 4.72 -9.84
C TRP A 39 -0.28 5.77 -10.82
N ARG A 40 -0.19 7.01 -10.41
CA ARG A 40 0.43 8.06 -11.19
C ARG A 40 1.96 7.92 -11.11
N GLN A 41 2.62 7.80 -12.25
CA GLN A 41 4.08 7.85 -12.27
C GLN A 41 4.52 9.28 -11.96
N PRO A 42 5.41 9.49 -10.98
CA PRO A 42 5.95 10.80 -10.66
C PRO A 42 6.68 11.41 -11.86
N GLY A 43 6.49 12.70 -12.08
CA GLY A 43 7.23 13.47 -13.06
C GLY A 43 8.66 13.83 -12.62
N ALA A 44 9.39 14.57 -13.45
CA ALA A 44 10.72 15.05 -13.11
C ALA A 44 10.67 15.91 -11.83
N GLY A 45 11.52 15.59 -10.85
CA GLY A 45 11.58 16.26 -9.56
C GLY A 45 10.49 15.86 -8.54
N GLU A 46 9.53 15.02 -8.92
CA GLU A 46 8.52 14.49 -8.00
C GLU A 46 8.98 13.18 -7.35
N ARG A 47 8.57 12.96 -6.12
CA ARG A 47 8.75 11.68 -5.40
C ARG A 47 7.43 10.93 -5.28
N GLY A 48 7.49 9.61 -5.44
CA GLY A 48 6.32 8.76 -5.28
C GLY A 48 6.63 7.31 -5.65
N PRO A 49 5.80 6.35 -5.22
CA PRO A 49 6.09 4.92 -5.36
C PRO A 49 5.84 4.35 -6.76
N GLY A 50 5.32 5.15 -7.71
CA GLY A 50 5.02 4.70 -9.07
C GLY A 50 6.28 4.56 -9.92
N TYR A 51 6.45 3.41 -10.59
CA TYR A 51 7.52 3.13 -11.56
C TYR A 51 6.91 2.54 -12.85
N ARG A 52 7.65 2.61 -13.95
CA ARG A 52 7.16 2.30 -15.30
C ARG A 52 6.54 0.90 -15.45
N THR A 53 7.12 -0.08 -14.79
CA THR A 53 6.67 -1.49 -14.86
C THR A 53 5.67 -1.88 -13.77
N LEU A 54 5.21 -0.95 -12.96
CA LEU A 54 4.20 -1.22 -11.93
C LEU A 54 2.88 -1.67 -12.57
N HIS A 55 2.36 -2.82 -12.12
CA HIS A 55 1.09 -3.40 -12.52
C HIS A 55 0.22 -3.72 -11.31
N LEU A 56 -1.09 -3.85 -11.52
CA LEU A 56 -1.95 -4.44 -10.52
C LEU A 56 -1.50 -5.87 -10.16
N ASN A 57 -1.63 -6.20 -8.88
CA ASN A 57 -1.45 -7.55 -8.37
C ASN A 57 -2.78 -8.29 -8.18
N THR A 58 -3.90 -7.59 -8.39
CA THR A 58 -5.28 -8.09 -8.29
C THR A 58 -5.95 -7.97 -9.66
N ALA A 59 -6.91 -8.85 -9.94
CA ALA A 59 -7.62 -8.86 -11.21
C ALA A 59 -8.46 -7.58 -11.40
N LYS A 60 -8.50 -7.06 -12.63
CA LYS A 60 -9.23 -5.81 -12.95
C LYS A 60 -10.70 -5.85 -12.57
N GLN A 61 -11.33 -7.03 -12.66
CA GLN A 61 -12.74 -7.23 -12.34
C GLN A 61 -13.05 -6.98 -10.85
N LEU A 62 -12.07 -7.24 -9.97
CA LEU A 62 -12.21 -7.06 -8.53
C LEU A 62 -11.65 -5.72 -8.04
N THR A 63 -10.83 -5.07 -8.88
CA THR A 63 -10.16 -3.81 -8.52
C THR A 63 -10.91 -2.57 -9.00
N GLY A 64 -11.82 -2.70 -9.98
CA GLY A 64 -12.69 -1.61 -10.41
C GLY A 64 -13.70 -1.20 -9.32
N TYR A 65 -14.18 0.04 -9.36
CA TYR A 65 -15.35 0.45 -8.57
C TYR A 65 -16.60 -0.30 -9.03
N ALA A 66 -17.53 -0.55 -8.12
CA ALA A 66 -18.69 -1.39 -8.38
C ALA A 66 -19.54 -0.92 -9.59
N ASP A 67 -19.82 0.38 -9.68
CA ASP A 67 -20.63 0.96 -10.75
C ASP A 67 -19.81 1.54 -11.90
N PHE A 68 -18.48 1.44 -11.83
CA PHE A 68 -17.57 1.91 -12.86
C PHE A 68 -16.48 0.87 -13.10
N PRO A 69 -16.77 -0.22 -13.82
CA PRO A 69 -15.81 -1.28 -14.06
C PRO A 69 -14.66 -0.81 -14.98
N MET A 70 -13.49 -1.43 -14.82
CA MET A 70 -12.38 -1.17 -15.73
C MET A 70 -12.71 -1.60 -17.17
N PRO A 71 -12.20 -0.91 -18.19
CA PRO A 71 -12.43 -1.25 -19.60
C PRO A 71 -12.14 -2.72 -19.91
N SER A 72 -13.02 -3.36 -20.72
CA SER A 72 -12.83 -4.73 -21.16
C SER A 72 -11.53 -4.96 -21.94
N SER A 73 -11.06 -3.92 -22.66
CA SER A 73 -9.81 -3.90 -23.40
C SER A 73 -8.55 -3.92 -22.53
N TYR A 74 -8.64 -3.67 -21.23
CA TYR A 74 -7.49 -3.76 -20.35
C TYR A 74 -7.10 -5.22 -20.09
N PRO A 75 -5.79 -5.52 -19.93
CA PRO A 75 -5.35 -6.85 -19.52
C PRO A 75 -5.88 -7.22 -18.13
N LEU A 76 -5.74 -8.50 -17.74
CA LEU A 76 -6.17 -8.98 -16.42
C LEU A 76 -5.52 -8.19 -15.27
N TYR A 77 -4.25 -7.86 -15.42
CA TYR A 77 -3.46 -7.03 -14.50
C TYR A 77 -2.99 -5.75 -15.22
N PRO A 78 -3.82 -4.67 -15.23
CA PRO A 78 -3.46 -3.42 -15.88
C PRO A 78 -2.19 -2.79 -15.31
N ARG A 79 -1.42 -2.13 -16.19
CA ARG A 79 -0.26 -1.34 -15.78
C ARG A 79 -0.69 -0.03 -15.08
N HIS A 80 0.22 0.56 -14.31
CA HIS A 80 -0.03 1.79 -13.56
C HIS A 80 -0.69 2.90 -14.41
N SER A 81 -0.24 3.11 -15.64
CA SER A 81 -0.79 4.15 -16.52
C SER A 81 -2.24 3.91 -16.93
N GLN A 82 -2.64 2.63 -17.09
CA GLN A 82 -4.03 2.26 -17.35
C GLN A 82 -4.89 2.46 -16.09
N VAL A 83 -4.35 2.14 -14.91
CA VAL A 83 -5.06 2.36 -13.64
C VAL A 83 -5.19 3.87 -13.36
N ALA A 84 -4.14 4.68 -13.60
CA ALA A 84 -4.21 6.13 -13.47
C ALA A 84 -5.25 6.73 -14.41
N ALA A 85 -5.26 6.31 -15.69
CA ALA A 85 -6.27 6.74 -16.66
C ALA A 85 -7.69 6.34 -16.24
N TYR A 86 -7.86 5.12 -15.72
CA TYR A 86 -9.12 4.65 -15.19
C TYR A 86 -9.61 5.51 -14.01
N LEU A 87 -8.74 5.82 -13.04
CA LEU A 87 -9.08 6.67 -11.90
C LEU A 87 -9.43 8.10 -12.33
N ARG A 88 -8.72 8.63 -13.33
CA ARG A 88 -9.05 9.93 -13.92
C ARG A 88 -10.43 9.91 -14.59
N SER A 89 -10.71 8.89 -15.41
CA SER A 89 -12.02 8.72 -16.03
C SER A 89 -13.14 8.52 -15.01
N PHE A 90 -12.87 7.82 -13.90
CA PHE A 90 -13.82 7.72 -12.79
C PHE A 90 -14.11 9.09 -12.16
N ALA A 91 -13.06 9.89 -11.90
CA ALA A 91 -13.24 11.23 -11.34
C ALA A 91 -14.04 12.15 -12.27
N GLU A 92 -13.85 12.04 -13.59
CA GLU A 92 -14.62 12.75 -14.60
C GLU A 92 -16.08 12.29 -14.64
N TRP A 93 -16.31 10.97 -14.72
CA TRP A 93 -17.65 10.37 -14.74
C TRP A 93 -18.47 10.74 -13.50
N ALA A 94 -17.85 10.68 -12.32
CA ALA A 94 -18.49 11.02 -11.05
C ALA A 94 -18.57 12.57 -10.85
N GLY A 95 -18.01 13.37 -11.76
CA GLY A 95 -17.98 14.84 -11.69
C GLY A 95 -17.26 15.34 -10.44
N LEU A 96 -16.12 14.74 -10.10
CA LEU A 96 -15.36 15.08 -8.90
C LEU A 96 -14.29 16.13 -9.14
N LEU A 97 -13.86 16.35 -10.38
CA LEU A 97 -12.71 17.20 -10.68
C LEU A 97 -12.90 18.65 -10.21
N ASP A 98 -14.12 19.18 -10.26
CA ASP A 98 -14.44 20.53 -9.76
C ASP A 98 -14.32 20.65 -8.23
N HIS A 99 -14.23 19.51 -7.52
CA HIS A 99 -14.04 19.44 -6.08
C HIS A 99 -12.59 19.17 -5.67
N VAL A 100 -11.67 18.97 -6.65
CA VAL A 100 -10.26 18.62 -6.39
C VAL A 100 -9.37 19.83 -6.63
N GLU A 101 -8.68 20.28 -5.60
CA GLU A 101 -7.61 21.26 -5.70
C GLU A 101 -6.28 20.52 -5.83
N LEU A 102 -5.74 20.50 -7.05
CA LEU A 102 -4.45 19.87 -7.37
C LEU A 102 -3.28 20.76 -6.94
N ARG A 103 -2.07 20.17 -6.82
CA ARG A 103 -0.84 20.85 -6.37
C ARG A 103 -1.01 21.56 -5.03
N THR A 104 -1.84 20.99 -4.17
CA THR A 104 -2.20 21.56 -2.87
C THR A 104 -1.88 20.55 -1.78
N GLU A 105 -0.74 20.73 -1.13
CA GLU A 105 -0.24 19.85 -0.07
C GLU A 105 -0.79 20.26 1.28
N VAL A 106 -1.42 19.32 2.01
CA VAL A 106 -1.79 19.54 3.41
C VAL A 106 -0.56 19.39 4.29
N VAL A 107 -0.23 20.45 5.03
CA VAL A 107 0.95 20.52 5.90
C VAL A 107 0.62 20.46 7.40
N SER A 108 -0.62 20.80 7.79
CA SER A 108 -1.06 20.69 9.19
C SER A 108 -2.58 20.52 9.29
N VAL A 109 -3.00 19.65 10.22
CA VAL A 109 -4.41 19.45 10.59
C VAL A 109 -4.50 19.48 12.12
N ARG A 110 -5.31 20.36 12.69
CA ARG A 110 -5.50 20.48 14.14
C ARG A 110 -6.98 20.63 14.47
N GLN A 111 -7.40 20.05 15.58
CA GLN A 111 -8.74 20.29 16.11
C GLN A 111 -8.76 21.56 16.95
N ASP A 112 -9.69 22.45 16.66
CA ASP A 112 -9.91 23.67 17.39
C ASP A 112 -10.77 23.43 18.65
N ALA A 113 -10.79 24.40 19.57
CA ALA A 113 -11.53 24.28 20.83
C ALA A 113 -13.05 24.14 20.64
N ASP A 114 -13.60 24.59 19.51
CA ASP A 114 -15.02 24.46 19.16
C ASP A 114 -15.36 23.14 18.45
N GLY A 115 -14.38 22.25 18.32
CA GLY A 115 -14.53 20.92 17.69
C GLY A 115 -14.37 20.90 16.16
N THR A 116 -14.22 22.06 15.52
CA THR A 116 -13.88 22.13 14.09
C THR A 116 -12.40 21.79 13.84
N TRP A 117 -12.01 21.68 12.58
CA TRP A 117 -10.66 21.32 12.16
C TRP A 117 -10.02 22.45 11.35
N SER A 118 -8.91 22.95 11.82
CA SER A 118 -8.04 23.87 11.06
C SER A 118 -7.09 23.06 10.19
N VAL A 119 -7.16 23.24 8.88
CA VAL A 119 -6.30 22.61 7.86
C VAL A 119 -5.45 23.69 7.21
N VAL A 120 -4.13 23.55 7.33
CA VAL A 120 -3.16 24.37 6.61
C VAL A 120 -2.70 23.62 5.37
N SER A 121 -2.81 24.24 4.23
CA SER A 121 -2.33 23.70 2.96
C SER A 121 -1.37 24.65 2.27
N ARG A 122 -0.45 24.09 1.48
CA ARG A 122 0.56 24.80 0.70
C ARG A 122 0.28 24.55 -0.78
N ASP A 123 0.18 25.61 -1.58
CA ASP A 123 -0.01 25.52 -3.03
C ASP A 123 1.32 25.30 -3.79
N ALA A 124 1.24 25.29 -5.13
CA ALA A 124 2.38 25.10 -6.02
C ALA A 124 3.44 26.19 -5.90
N ASP A 125 3.05 27.40 -5.51
CA ASP A 125 3.93 28.56 -5.34
C ASP A 125 4.54 28.63 -3.92
N GLY A 126 4.22 27.63 -3.07
CA GLY A 126 4.69 27.55 -1.70
C GLY A 126 3.89 28.41 -0.71
N VAL A 127 2.79 29.01 -1.13
CA VAL A 127 1.94 29.88 -0.29
C VAL A 127 1.07 29.00 0.61
N GLU A 128 1.16 29.24 1.92
CA GLU A 128 0.33 28.56 2.89
C GLU A 128 -0.98 29.30 3.13
N SER A 129 -2.06 28.55 3.22
CA SER A 129 -3.39 29.03 3.57
C SER A 129 -4.04 28.13 4.61
N ALA A 130 -4.74 28.76 5.58
CA ALA A 130 -5.48 28.04 6.61
C ALA A 130 -6.98 28.09 6.32
N ARG A 131 -7.64 26.94 6.36
CA ARG A 131 -9.11 26.81 6.19
C ARG A 131 -9.72 26.00 7.32
N ARG A 132 -10.96 26.30 7.69
CA ARG A 132 -11.69 25.58 8.74
C ARG A 132 -12.73 24.66 8.13
N PHE A 133 -12.81 23.45 8.69
CA PHE A 133 -13.71 22.39 8.28
C PHE A 133 -14.41 21.77 9.50
N GLU A 134 -15.62 21.27 9.31
CA GLU A 134 -16.30 20.52 10.35
C GLU A 134 -15.80 19.08 10.42
N GLN A 135 -15.38 18.52 9.27
CA GLN A 135 -14.96 17.13 9.11
C GLN A 135 -13.69 17.04 8.25
N VAL A 136 -12.81 16.10 8.56
CA VAL A 136 -11.62 15.79 7.77
C VAL A 136 -11.57 14.29 7.47
N VAL A 137 -11.38 13.93 6.21
CA VAL A 137 -11.20 12.55 5.77
C VAL A 137 -9.79 12.39 5.20
N VAL A 138 -8.96 11.60 5.88
CA VAL A 138 -7.59 11.29 5.46
C VAL A 138 -7.60 10.09 4.52
N ALA A 139 -7.28 10.34 3.24
CA ALA A 139 -7.16 9.35 2.17
C ALA A 139 -5.79 9.45 1.46
N SER A 140 -4.78 9.93 2.19
CA SER A 140 -3.44 10.25 1.68
C SER A 140 -2.56 9.04 1.35
N GLY A 141 -3.01 7.82 1.71
CA GLY A 141 -2.19 6.62 1.61
C GLY A 141 -1.08 6.56 2.66
N HIS A 142 -0.21 5.54 2.56
CA HIS A 142 0.85 5.29 3.55
C HIS A 142 2.16 4.78 2.91
N HIS A 143 2.38 5.00 1.61
CA HIS A 143 3.61 4.60 0.90
C HIS A 143 4.43 5.84 0.48
N THR A 144 4.69 6.75 1.40
CA THR A 144 5.38 8.03 1.13
C THR A 144 6.63 8.24 1.97
N ASP A 145 6.78 7.55 3.10
CA ASP A 145 7.90 7.66 4.01
C ASP A 145 8.79 6.41 3.93
N PRO A 146 9.97 6.48 3.27
CA PRO A 146 10.80 5.30 2.99
C PRO A 146 11.42 4.73 4.26
N ALA A 147 11.27 3.41 4.46
CA ALA A 147 11.90 2.68 5.57
C ALA A 147 13.26 2.13 5.14
N LEU A 148 14.31 2.91 5.31
CA LEU A 148 15.69 2.45 5.16
C LEU A 148 16.19 1.79 6.46
N PRO A 149 17.20 0.88 6.39
CA PRO A 149 17.90 0.46 7.60
C PRO A 149 18.54 1.66 8.31
N ASP A 150 18.37 1.72 9.63
CA ASP A 150 18.99 2.75 10.46
C ASP A 150 19.70 2.07 11.66
N PRO A 151 21.06 2.10 11.72
CA PRO A 151 21.95 2.64 10.70
C PRO A 151 22.00 1.79 9.42
N LEU A 152 22.42 2.41 8.31
CA LEU A 152 22.81 1.65 7.13
C LEU A 152 24.00 0.72 7.45
N PRO A 153 24.19 -0.39 6.70
CA PRO A 153 25.37 -1.23 6.86
C PRO A 153 26.68 -0.42 6.79
N SER A 154 27.68 -0.83 7.59
CA SER A 154 28.95 -0.10 7.68
C SER A 154 29.60 0.07 6.30
N GLY A 155 30.28 1.20 6.11
CA GLY A 155 30.90 1.57 4.83
C GLY A 155 29.96 2.22 3.81
N ALA A 156 28.68 2.40 4.13
CA ALA A 156 27.70 3.01 3.22
C ALA A 156 28.10 4.44 2.80
N ASP A 157 28.68 5.22 3.71
CA ASP A 157 29.13 6.60 3.44
C ASP A 157 30.31 6.66 2.47
N SER A 158 31.10 5.58 2.36
CA SER A 158 32.26 5.46 1.46
C SER A 158 31.95 4.66 0.20
N PHE A 159 30.74 4.14 0.04
CA PHE A 159 30.31 3.42 -1.15
C PHE A 159 30.31 4.35 -2.36
N THR A 160 31.01 3.98 -3.41
CA THR A 160 31.17 4.82 -4.60
C THR A 160 29.99 4.78 -5.56
N GLY A 161 29.11 3.79 -5.39
CA GLY A 161 27.86 3.68 -6.14
C GLY A 161 26.72 4.51 -5.55
N THR A 162 25.56 4.40 -6.15
CA THR A 162 24.34 5.11 -5.70
C THR A 162 23.53 4.23 -4.74
N ILE A 163 23.13 4.76 -3.60
CA ILE A 163 22.16 4.14 -2.69
C ILE A 163 20.83 4.90 -2.83
N LEU A 164 19.75 4.18 -3.15
CA LEU A 164 18.41 4.77 -3.27
C LEU A 164 17.35 3.84 -2.67
N HIS A 165 16.19 4.42 -2.33
CA HIS A 165 15.01 3.65 -1.95
C HIS A 165 14.11 3.42 -3.18
N SER A 166 13.28 2.37 -3.16
CA SER A 166 12.30 2.08 -4.22
C SER A 166 11.33 3.24 -4.51
N LEU A 167 11.15 4.16 -3.56
CA LEU A 167 10.39 5.40 -3.74
C LEU A 167 10.97 6.28 -4.86
N ASP A 168 12.28 6.22 -5.07
CA ASP A 168 13.03 7.04 -6.04
C ASP A 168 13.36 6.27 -7.33
N TYR A 169 13.04 4.96 -7.39
CA TYR A 169 13.18 4.16 -8.60
C TYR A 169 12.08 4.51 -9.63
N ARG A 170 12.45 4.59 -10.91
CA ARG A 170 11.51 4.95 -11.99
C ARG A 170 11.49 3.93 -13.11
N ASP A 171 12.63 3.54 -13.63
CA ASP A 171 12.77 2.72 -14.83
C ASP A 171 14.06 1.89 -14.78
N GLY A 172 14.00 0.63 -15.19
CA GLY A 172 15.19 -0.21 -15.33
C GLY A 172 16.18 0.33 -16.37
N GLY A 173 15.71 1.05 -17.38
CA GLY A 173 16.56 1.69 -18.40
C GLY A 173 17.54 2.71 -17.83
N ASP A 174 17.23 3.35 -16.70
CA ASP A 174 18.13 4.29 -16.02
C ASP A 174 19.40 3.59 -15.47
N PHE A 175 19.36 2.26 -15.40
CA PHE A 175 20.44 1.40 -14.89
C PHE A 175 21.06 0.53 -16.00
N ALA A 176 20.86 0.88 -17.27
CA ALA A 176 21.42 0.10 -18.39
C ALA A 176 22.94 -0.04 -18.26
N GLY A 177 23.44 -1.28 -18.39
CA GLY A 177 24.86 -1.61 -18.26
C GLY A 177 25.45 -1.48 -16.86
N ARG A 178 24.64 -1.25 -15.81
CA ARG A 178 25.09 -1.16 -14.41
C ARG A 178 24.92 -2.48 -13.68
N ARG A 179 25.71 -2.70 -12.65
CA ARG A 179 25.60 -3.80 -11.67
C ARG A 179 24.74 -3.30 -10.51
N VAL A 180 23.58 -3.90 -10.31
CA VAL A 180 22.60 -3.40 -9.34
C VAL A 180 22.25 -4.45 -8.30
N VAL A 181 22.25 -4.06 -7.03
CA VAL A 181 21.75 -4.86 -5.91
C VAL A 181 20.37 -4.34 -5.51
N VAL A 182 19.36 -5.19 -5.57
CA VAL A 182 18.02 -4.93 -5.03
C VAL A 182 17.90 -5.57 -3.67
N VAL A 183 17.48 -4.81 -2.65
CA VAL A 183 17.39 -5.30 -1.26
C VAL A 183 15.95 -5.50 -0.86
N GLY A 184 15.58 -6.73 -0.52
CA GLY A 184 14.25 -7.12 -0.07
C GLY A 184 13.64 -8.26 -0.88
N LEU A 185 12.47 -8.73 -0.47
CA LEU A 185 11.68 -9.76 -1.18
C LEU A 185 10.18 -9.40 -1.25
N GLY A 186 9.81 -8.15 -0.92
CA GLY A 186 8.45 -7.64 -1.06
C GLY A 186 8.08 -7.31 -2.52
N ALA A 187 6.84 -6.87 -2.75
CA ALA A 187 6.32 -6.60 -4.11
C ALA A 187 7.23 -5.67 -4.91
N SER A 188 7.67 -4.54 -4.34
CA SER A 188 8.58 -3.62 -5.04
C SER A 188 9.92 -4.29 -5.40
N ALA A 189 10.47 -5.13 -4.49
CA ALA A 189 11.77 -5.78 -4.73
C ALA A 189 11.70 -6.75 -5.91
N VAL A 190 10.67 -7.58 -5.96
CA VAL A 190 10.54 -8.59 -7.02
C VAL A 190 10.24 -7.97 -8.38
N ASP A 191 9.43 -6.92 -8.41
CA ASP A 191 9.10 -6.19 -9.64
C ASP A 191 10.32 -5.42 -10.16
N ILE A 192 11.01 -4.67 -9.29
CA ILE A 192 12.21 -3.89 -9.64
C ILE A 192 13.36 -4.82 -10.06
N ALA A 193 13.59 -5.93 -9.36
CA ALA A 193 14.61 -6.90 -9.77
C ALA A 193 14.29 -7.54 -11.12
N ALA A 194 13.02 -7.85 -11.38
CA ALA A 194 12.59 -8.36 -12.68
C ALA A 194 12.74 -7.32 -13.80
N ASP A 195 12.45 -6.05 -13.54
CA ASP A 195 12.66 -4.96 -14.50
C ASP A 195 14.15 -4.74 -14.78
N LEU A 196 14.98 -4.56 -13.75
CA LEU A 196 16.41 -4.39 -13.86
C LEU A 196 17.10 -5.54 -14.61
N SER A 197 16.62 -6.78 -14.44
CA SER A 197 17.17 -7.95 -15.12
C SER A 197 17.07 -7.91 -16.65
N ARG A 198 16.34 -6.94 -17.21
CA ARG A 198 16.21 -6.71 -18.66
C ARG A 198 17.14 -5.63 -19.20
N HIS A 199 17.71 -4.81 -18.31
CA HIS A 199 18.46 -3.59 -18.67
C HIS A 199 19.85 -3.54 -18.06
N ALA A 200 19.99 -3.93 -16.80
CA ALA A 200 21.23 -3.91 -16.06
C ALA A 200 22.22 -4.99 -16.60
N GLU A 201 23.51 -4.73 -16.48
CA GLU A 201 24.55 -5.74 -16.76
C GLU A 201 24.43 -6.94 -15.82
N ARG A 202 24.14 -6.66 -14.53
CA ARG A 202 23.97 -7.69 -13.52
C ARG A 202 22.97 -7.24 -12.46
N THR A 203 22.03 -8.11 -12.13
CA THR A 203 21.03 -7.88 -11.09
C THR A 203 21.19 -8.88 -9.97
N LEU A 204 21.49 -8.39 -8.76
CA LEU A 204 21.56 -9.19 -7.53
C LEU A 204 20.33 -8.89 -6.69
N LEU A 205 19.75 -9.92 -6.05
CA LEU A 205 18.63 -9.80 -5.12
C LEU A 205 19.07 -10.20 -3.72
N SER A 206 19.32 -9.21 -2.86
CA SER A 206 19.73 -9.43 -1.47
C SER A 206 18.53 -9.67 -0.57
N VAL A 207 18.44 -10.84 0.02
CA VAL A 207 17.32 -11.28 0.85
C VAL A 207 17.79 -11.68 2.24
N ARG A 208 17.32 -10.94 3.27
CA ARG A 208 17.63 -11.21 4.67
C ARG A 208 16.74 -12.32 5.27
N ARG A 209 15.44 -12.31 4.91
CA ARG A 209 14.42 -13.20 5.44
C ARG A 209 13.50 -13.68 4.33
N GLY A 210 13.15 -14.96 4.34
CA GLY A 210 12.20 -15.54 3.40
C GLY A 210 10.80 -14.97 3.58
N LEU A 211 10.12 -14.76 2.46
CA LEU A 211 8.69 -14.45 2.38
C LEU A 211 8.03 -15.45 1.44
N HIS A 212 6.74 -15.70 1.65
CA HIS A 212 5.98 -16.52 0.71
C HIS A 212 5.79 -15.79 -0.62
N VAL A 213 6.54 -16.21 -1.65
CA VAL A 213 6.33 -15.76 -3.03
C VAL A 213 5.18 -16.56 -3.62
N VAL A 214 4.12 -15.89 -4.03
CA VAL A 214 2.88 -16.48 -4.53
C VAL A 214 2.69 -16.05 -5.98
N PRO A 215 2.46 -16.96 -6.93
CA PRO A 215 2.05 -16.61 -8.27
C PRO A 215 0.74 -15.80 -8.24
N LYS A 216 0.56 -14.85 -9.17
CA LYS A 216 -0.69 -14.08 -9.27
C LYS A 216 -1.89 -14.97 -9.63
N GLN A 217 -1.61 -16.11 -10.26
CA GLN A 217 -2.60 -17.14 -10.58
C GLN A 217 -2.18 -18.50 -10.03
N LEU A 218 -3.14 -19.22 -9.48
CA LEU A 218 -3.01 -20.61 -9.08
C LEU A 218 -4.11 -21.41 -9.76
N PHE A 219 -3.71 -22.48 -10.48
CA PHE A 219 -4.65 -23.36 -11.20
C PHE A 219 -5.59 -22.63 -12.18
N GLY A 220 -5.11 -21.54 -12.81
CA GLY A 220 -5.88 -20.76 -13.77
C GLY A 220 -6.81 -19.70 -13.19
N MET A 221 -6.89 -19.58 -11.87
CA MET A 221 -7.63 -18.53 -11.16
C MET A 221 -6.66 -17.51 -10.55
N SER A 222 -7.01 -16.24 -10.57
CA SER A 222 -6.25 -15.24 -9.80
C SER A 222 -6.43 -15.48 -8.30
N VAL A 223 -5.42 -15.11 -7.49
CA VAL A 223 -5.46 -15.35 -6.03
C VAL A 223 -6.58 -14.58 -5.34
N ASP A 224 -6.99 -13.47 -5.88
CA ASP A 224 -8.13 -12.68 -5.39
C ASP A 224 -9.48 -13.30 -5.79
N GLU A 225 -9.63 -13.89 -6.98
CA GLU A 225 -10.80 -14.71 -7.34
C GLU A 225 -10.92 -15.94 -6.42
N ILE A 226 -9.79 -16.60 -6.10
CA ILE A 226 -9.77 -17.68 -5.11
C ILE A 226 -10.24 -17.18 -3.75
N ALA A 227 -9.78 -16.02 -3.31
CA ALA A 227 -10.15 -15.43 -2.02
C ALA A 227 -11.64 -15.06 -1.91
N GLU A 228 -12.33 -14.85 -3.03
CA GLU A 228 -13.77 -14.58 -3.10
C GLU A 228 -14.63 -15.83 -3.38
N ALA A 229 -14.01 -16.96 -3.75
CA ALA A 229 -14.74 -18.18 -4.10
C ALA A 229 -15.57 -18.72 -2.91
N PRO A 230 -16.81 -19.21 -3.14
CA PRO A 230 -17.65 -19.76 -2.07
C PRO A 230 -16.94 -20.87 -1.28
N TRP A 231 -16.34 -21.84 -1.97
CA TRP A 231 -15.61 -22.95 -1.35
C TRP A 231 -14.43 -22.50 -0.47
N TRP A 232 -13.77 -21.40 -0.84
CA TRP A 232 -12.72 -20.79 -0.02
C TRP A 232 -13.28 -20.20 1.27
N ASN A 233 -14.44 -19.56 1.19
CA ASN A 233 -15.07 -18.93 2.35
C ASN A 233 -15.67 -19.94 3.34
N GLU A 234 -15.99 -21.16 2.89
CA GLU A 234 -16.42 -22.28 3.72
C GLU A 234 -15.27 -22.92 4.52
N MET A 235 -14.00 -22.77 4.05
CA MET A 235 -12.84 -23.27 4.75
C MET A 235 -12.52 -22.49 6.02
N SER A 236 -12.11 -23.20 7.07
CA SER A 236 -11.47 -22.57 8.23
C SER A 236 -10.13 -21.92 7.85
N PHE A 237 -9.66 -20.99 8.66
CA PHE A 237 -8.36 -20.36 8.43
C PHE A 237 -7.19 -21.34 8.33
N ALA A 238 -7.21 -22.39 9.16
CA ALA A 238 -6.19 -23.43 9.14
C ALA A 238 -6.21 -24.27 7.84
N GLU A 239 -7.42 -24.52 7.29
CA GLU A 239 -7.58 -25.22 6.00
C GLU A 239 -7.09 -24.37 4.85
N ARG A 240 -7.46 -23.08 4.80
CA ARG A 240 -6.96 -22.13 3.80
C ARG A 240 -5.44 -22.08 3.79
N ARG A 241 -4.81 -22.01 4.98
CA ARG A 241 -3.37 -22.01 5.13
C ARG A 241 -2.74 -23.27 4.53
N ARG A 242 -3.21 -24.44 4.94
CA ARG A 242 -2.71 -25.73 4.43
C ARG A 242 -2.88 -25.84 2.91
N TRP A 243 -4.04 -25.42 2.41
CA TRP A 243 -4.32 -25.46 0.97
C TRP A 243 -3.31 -24.58 0.18
N VAL A 244 -3.06 -23.35 0.63
CA VAL A 244 -2.08 -22.47 -0.04
C VAL A 244 -0.67 -23.03 0.06
N GLU A 245 -0.24 -23.54 1.22
CA GLU A 245 1.09 -24.13 1.38
C GLU A 245 1.30 -25.31 0.42
N GLN A 246 0.31 -26.20 0.27
CA GLN A 246 0.37 -27.29 -0.69
C GLN A 246 0.32 -26.81 -2.14
N ALA A 247 -0.56 -25.87 -2.45
CA ALA A 247 -0.65 -25.29 -3.79
C ALA A 247 0.67 -24.64 -4.22
N LEU A 248 1.34 -23.91 -3.32
CA LEU A 248 2.64 -23.28 -3.59
C LEU A 248 3.74 -24.34 -3.82
N LEU A 249 3.76 -25.39 -3.02
CA LEU A 249 4.73 -26.47 -3.17
C LEU A 249 4.58 -27.15 -4.56
N VAL A 250 3.35 -27.36 -5.02
CA VAL A 250 3.07 -27.94 -6.34
C VAL A 250 3.39 -26.96 -7.46
N ALA A 251 2.99 -25.69 -7.32
CA ALA A 251 3.13 -24.70 -8.38
C ALA A 251 4.58 -24.24 -8.63
N ARG A 252 5.41 -24.14 -7.58
CA ARG A 252 6.74 -23.54 -7.68
C ARG A 252 7.87 -24.34 -7.03
N GLY A 253 7.58 -25.32 -6.19
CA GLY A 253 8.56 -25.99 -5.35
C GLY A 253 8.97 -25.15 -4.12
N ARG A 254 10.12 -25.47 -3.54
CA ARG A 254 10.67 -24.76 -2.40
C ARG A 254 11.43 -23.51 -2.82
N LEU A 255 11.47 -22.47 -1.99
CA LEU A 255 12.27 -21.27 -2.28
C LEU A 255 13.77 -21.54 -2.22
N SER A 256 14.20 -22.49 -1.41
CA SER A 256 15.60 -22.98 -1.38
C SER A 256 16.09 -23.51 -2.72
N ASP A 257 15.20 -24.07 -3.54
CA ASP A 257 15.54 -24.52 -4.92
C ASP A 257 15.92 -23.36 -5.85
N TYR A 258 15.63 -22.13 -5.44
CA TYR A 258 15.98 -20.89 -6.15
C TYR A 258 17.13 -20.13 -5.45
N GLY A 259 17.77 -20.69 -4.42
CA GLY A 259 18.77 -19.99 -3.61
C GLY A 259 18.20 -18.88 -2.72
N LEU A 260 16.88 -18.85 -2.50
CA LEU A 260 16.22 -17.95 -1.59
C LEU A 260 16.02 -18.59 -0.22
N PRO A 261 16.04 -17.83 0.90
CA PRO A 261 15.72 -18.38 2.21
C PRO A 261 14.26 -18.82 2.27
N GLU A 262 14.00 -19.95 2.93
CA GLU A 262 12.65 -20.38 3.24
C GLU A 262 11.98 -19.41 4.23
N PRO A 263 10.65 -19.19 4.13
CA PRO A 263 9.91 -18.44 5.11
C PRO A 263 10.00 -19.13 6.49
N ASP A 264 10.29 -18.36 7.52
CA ASP A 264 10.35 -18.81 8.93
C ASP A 264 8.98 -18.79 9.63
N HIS A 265 7.92 -18.57 8.87
CA HIS A 265 6.55 -18.40 9.35
C HIS A 265 5.55 -19.06 8.39
N PRO A 266 4.38 -19.51 8.88
CA PRO A 266 3.32 -20.05 8.03
C PRO A 266 2.75 -19.00 7.07
N VAL A 267 2.15 -19.43 5.96
CA VAL A 267 1.39 -18.56 5.05
C VAL A 267 0.34 -17.76 5.83
N PHE A 268 0.11 -16.52 5.44
CA PHE A 268 -0.78 -15.55 6.10
C PHE A 268 -0.36 -15.08 7.51
N SER A 269 0.82 -15.46 8.00
CA SER A 269 1.37 -14.87 9.22
C SER A 269 2.21 -13.61 8.96
N SER A 270 2.41 -13.26 7.71
CA SER A 270 3.06 -12.03 7.23
C SER A 270 2.52 -11.71 5.85
N ALA A 271 2.88 -10.54 5.30
CA ALA A 271 2.56 -10.21 3.93
C ALA A 271 3.17 -11.24 2.96
N THR A 272 2.39 -11.69 2.00
CA THR A 272 2.85 -12.51 0.87
C THR A 272 3.33 -11.59 -0.26
N THR A 273 4.25 -12.09 -1.07
CA THR A 273 4.75 -11.39 -2.26
C THR A 273 4.14 -12.01 -3.51
N LEU A 274 3.34 -11.25 -4.24
CA LEU A 274 2.77 -11.71 -5.51
C LEU A 274 3.75 -11.44 -6.66
N SER A 275 4.18 -12.49 -7.36
CA SER A 275 5.04 -12.36 -8.54
C SER A 275 5.01 -13.62 -9.41
N ASP A 276 4.76 -13.42 -10.69
CA ASP A 276 4.89 -14.49 -11.72
C ASP A 276 6.30 -14.55 -12.30
N GLU A 277 7.10 -13.49 -12.17
CA GLU A 277 8.35 -13.36 -12.89
C GLU A 277 9.60 -13.70 -12.08
N ILE A 278 9.68 -13.30 -10.81
CA ILE A 278 10.95 -13.32 -10.07
C ILE A 278 11.60 -14.70 -10.02
N LEU A 279 10.81 -15.74 -9.75
CA LEU A 279 11.34 -17.11 -9.68
C LEU A 279 11.81 -17.60 -11.05
N SER A 280 11.13 -17.23 -12.13
CA SER A 280 11.57 -17.51 -13.50
C SER A 280 12.88 -16.78 -13.81
N ARG A 281 13.01 -15.50 -13.45
CA ARG A 281 14.24 -14.71 -13.65
C ARG A 281 15.44 -15.30 -12.92
N ILE A 282 15.21 -15.80 -11.70
CA ILE A 282 16.25 -16.49 -10.92
C ILE A 282 16.67 -17.81 -11.60
N ARG A 283 15.71 -18.64 -12.02
CA ARG A 283 16.01 -19.91 -12.71
C ARG A 283 16.77 -19.73 -14.02
N HIS A 284 16.56 -18.64 -14.73
CA HIS A 284 17.32 -18.31 -15.95
C HIS A 284 18.64 -17.56 -15.66
N GLY A 285 19.01 -17.35 -14.40
CA GLY A 285 20.24 -16.65 -14.01
C GLY A 285 20.25 -15.14 -14.27
N ALA A 286 19.11 -14.57 -14.68
CA ALA A 286 18.97 -13.13 -14.93
C ALA A 286 18.90 -12.31 -13.62
N VAL A 287 18.48 -12.93 -12.51
CA VAL A 287 18.56 -12.39 -11.16
C VAL A 287 19.29 -13.39 -10.28
N ILE A 288 20.30 -12.94 -9.55
CA ILE A 288 21.16 -13.78 -8.71
C ILE A 288 20.82 -13.50 -7.24
N PRO A 289 20.27 -14.47 -6.48
CA PRO A 289 20.02 -14.33 -5.06
C PRO A 289 21.33 -14.18 -4.27
N LYS A 290 21.28 -13.36 -3.25
CA LYS A 290 22.35 -13.12 -2.27
C LYS A 290 21.73 -13.00 -0.87
N PRO A 291 22.47 -13.35 0.20
CA PRO A 291 22.01 -13.10 1.55
C PRO A 291 22.02 -11.59 1.87
N ALA A 292 21.78 -11.23 3.13
CA ALA A 292 21.75 -9.83 3.54
C ALA A 292 23.09 -9.14 3.31
N ILE A 293 23.05 -7.82 3.06
CA ILE A 293 24.23 -6.96 3.01
C ILE A 293 24.82 -6.88 4.45
N ALA A 294 26.11 -7.17 4.59
CA ALA A 294 26.86 -7.02 5.82
C ALA A 294 27.55 -5.64 5.90
N SER A 295 28.21 -5.22 4.80
CA SER A 295 28.93 -3.95 4.73
C SER A 295 29.16 -3.51 3.29
N PHE A 296 29.70 -2.30 3.13
CA PHE A 296 30.21 -1.77 1.88
C PHE A 296 31.73 -1.61 1.96
N ASP A 297 32.42 -1.82 0.84
CA ASP A 297 33.86 -1.65 0.71
C ASP A 297 34.19 -1.05 -0.66
N GLY A 298 34.35 0.27 -0.70
CA GLY A 298 34.59 1.03 -1.93
C GLY A 298 33.44 0.87 -2.95
N ASP A 299 33.71 0.20 -4.07
CA ASP A 299 32.70 -0.12 -5.11
C ASP A 299 32.02 -1.48 -4.91
N ARG A 300 32.24 -2.15 -3.76
CA ARG A 300 31.75 -3.49 -3.51
C ARG A 300 30.70 -3.54 -2.40
N VAL A 301 29.76 -4.45 -2.56
CA VAL A 301 28.81 -4.87 -1.52
C VAL A 301 29.26 -6.21 -0.96
N VAL A 302 29.48 -6.28 0.34
CA VAL A 302 29.83 -7.50 1.07
C VAL A 302 28.58 -8.09 1.72
N PHE A 303 28.36 -9.38 1.49
CA PHE A 303 27.18 -10.08 2.01
C PHE A 303 27.54 -10.89 3.28
N THR A 304 26.50 -11.31 4.02
CA THR A 304 26.66 -12.04 5.30
C THR A 304 27.27 -13.44 5.16
N ASP A 305 27.37 -13.99 3.94
CA ASP A 305 28.09 -15.23 3.64
C ASP A 305 29.58 -15.00 3.34
N GLY A 306 30.06 -13.76 3.45
CA GLY A 306 31.43 -13.36 3.16
C GLY A 306 31.71 -13.12 1.67
N SER A 307 30.76 -13.37 0.78
CA SER A 307 30.92 -13.03 -0.65
C SER A 307 30.87 -11.51 -0.86
N ALA A 308 31.64 -11.01 -1.84
CA ALA A 308 31.67 -9.59 -2.17
C ALA A 308 31.49 -9.39 -3.69
N GLU A 309 30.59 -8.51 -4.09
CA GLU A 309 30.26 -8.22 -5.47
C GLU A 309 30.44 -6.72 -5.76
N ALA A 310 30.96 -6.40 -6.90
CA ALA A 310 31.00 -5.02 -7.35
C ALA A 310 29.59 -4.54 -7.72
N ALA A 311 29.23 -3.33 -7.32
CA ALA A 311 27.92 -2.75 -7.55
C ALA A 311 28.02 -1.26 -7.85
N ASP A 312 27.25 -0.81 -8.83
CA ASP A 312 27.15 0.60 -9.22
C ASP A 312 25.92 1.27 -8.57
N ALA A 313 24.96 0.46 -8.11
CA ALA A 313 23.80 0.94 -7.38
C ALA A 313 23.22 -0.10 -6.42
N VAL A 314 22.62 0.39 -5.34
CA VAL A 314 21.83 -0.42 -4.38
C VAL A 314 20.45 0.20 -4.23
N VAL A 315 19.38 -0.58 -4.54
CA VAL A 315 17.99 -0.17 -4.44
C VAL A 315 17.35 -0.84 -3.23
N TYR A 316 17.11 -0.08 -2.17
CA TYR A 316 16.42 -0.58 -0.98
C TYR A 316 14.90 -0.64 -1.24
N CYS A 317 14.35 -1.83 -1.23
CA CYS A 317 12.91 -2.13 -1.31
C CYS A 317 12.41 -2.63 0.05
N THR A 318 12.73 -1.90 1.09
CA THR A 318 12.55 -2.29 2.51
C THR A 318 11.24 -1.79 3.10
N GLY A 319 10.35 -1.24 2.25
CA GLY A 319 9.01 -0.80 2.62
C GLY A 319 8.94 0.64 3.08
N PHE A 320 7.88 0.97 3.80
CA PHE A 320 7.54 2.34 4.19
C PHE A 320 7.10 2.40 5.64
N HIS A 321 7.42 3.49 6.31
CA HIS A 321 6.82 3.84 7.58
C HIS A 321 5.39 4.37 7.36
N MET A 322 4.48 4.03 8.25
CA MET A 322 3.13 4.62 8.26
C MET A 322 3.19 5.92 9.05
N THR A 323 3.36 7.03 8.36
CA THR A 323 3.45 8.36 8.96
C THR A 323 2.41 9.31 8.39
N PHE A 324 1.93 10.20 9.23
CA PHE A 324 0.99 11.27 8.89
C PHE A 324 1.50 12.58 9.51
N PRO A 325 2.57 13.17 8.96
CA PRO A 325 3.29 14.28 9.59
C PRO A 325 2.45 15.55 9.74
N PHE A 326 1.37 15.67 8.98
CA PHE A 326 0.42 16.77 9.07
C PHE A 326 -0.61 16.62 10.21
N LEU A 327 -0.66 15.46 10.87
CA LEU A 327 -1.54 15.19 12.01
C LEU A 327 -0.81 15.34 13.34
N PRO A 328 -1.54 15.57 14.45
CA PRO A 328 -0.94 15.51 15.78
C PRO A 328 -0.28 14.16 16.07
N ALA A 329 0.84 14.17 16.79
CA ALA A 329 1.56 12.96 17.18
C ALA A 329 0.63 11.93 17.85
N GLY A 330 0.86 10.64 17.58
CA GLY A 330 0.05 9.53 18.08
C GLY A 330 -1.31 9.34 17.41
N CYS A 331 -1.56 9.98 16.27
CA CYS A 331 -2.80 9.80 15.51
C CYS A 331 -2.50 9.52 14.03
N PRO A 332 -2.98 8.43 13.46
CA PRO A 332 -3.61 7.26 14.08
C PRO A 332 -2.61 6.20 14.55
N VAL A 333 -1.30 6.46 14.36
CA VAL A 333 -0.22 5.51 14.64
C VAL A 333 0.27 5.70 16.07
N ALA A 334 0.14 4.67 16.89
CA ALA A 334 0.64 4.65 18.25
C ALA A 334 2.18 4.54 18.30
N ALA A 335 2.77 4.71 19.47
CA ALA A 335 4.23 4.70 19.67
C ALA A 335 4.87 3.32 19.31
N ASP A 336 4.11 2.24 19.38
CA ASP A 336 4.54 0.89 18.97
C ASP A 336 4.35 0.60 17.47
N GLY A 337 3.91 1.60 16.69
CA GLY A 337 3.64 1.50 15.26
C GLY A 337 2.29 0.86 14.91
N SER A 338 1.45 0.52 15.89
CA SER A 338 0.09 0.04 15.63
C SER A 338 -0.84 1.16 15.20
N VAL A 339 -1.82 0.83 14.35
CA VAL A 339 -2.86 1.76 13.91
C VAL A 339 -4.11 1.55 14.75
N GLU A 340 -4.50 2.58 15.50
CA GLU A 340 -5.61 2.53 16.46
C GLU A 340 -6.86 3.22 15.89
N LEU A 341 -7.61 2.51 15.05
CA LEU A 341 -8.83 2.99 14.41
C LEU A 341 -10.00 2.03 14.63
N TYR A 342 -11.10 2.54 15.20
CA TYR A 342 -12.36 1.81 15.24
C TYR A 342 -12.82 1.49 13.82
N ARG A 343 -13.13 0.22 13.57
CA ARG A 343 -13.40 -0.30 12.21
C ARG A 343 -12.35 0.15 11.15
N ARG A 344 -11.09 0.40 11.56
CA ARG A 344 -9.99 0.86 10.68
C ARG A 344 -10.29 2.20 9.98
N VAL A 345 -11.21 3.00 10.53
CA VAL A 345 -11.67 4.27 9.97
C VAL A 345 -11.64 5.41 10.99
N VAL A 346 -12.10 5.20 12.22
CA VAL A 346 -12.35 6.29 13.18
C VAL A 346 -11.37 6.26 14.35
N PRO A 347 -10.55 7.29 14.56
CA PRO A 347 -9.74 7.42 15.77
C PRO A 347 -10.63 7.73 16.97
N ALA A 348 -10.65 6.86 17.98
CA ALA A 348 -11.51 6.99 19.14
C ALA A 348 -11.22 8.27 19.94
N GLY A 349 -12.23 9.13 20.13
CA GLY A 349 -12.13 10.39 20.87
C GLY A 349 -11.68 11.59 20.03
N ARG A 350 -11.66 11.47 18.69
CA ARG A 350 -11.41 12.59 17.76
C ARG A 350 -12.59 12.74 16.79
N PRO A 351 -13.69 13.34 17.22
CA PRO A 351 -14.87 13.49 16.40
C PRO A 351 -14.57 14.31 15.14
N GLY A 352 -15.11 13.89 14.00
CA GLY A 352 -14.94 14.59 12.74
C GLY A 352 -13.65 14.27 11.99
N LEU A 353 -12.83 13.32 12.47
CA LEU A 353 -11.66 12.81 11.77
C LEU A 353 -11.86 11.36 11.36
N TYR A 354 -11.61 11.07 10.09
CA TYR A 354 -11.78 9.74 9.50
C TYR A 354 -10.58 9.35 8.64
N PHE A 355 -10.32 8.05 8.53
CA PHE A 355 -9.30 7.48 7.65
C PHE A 355 -9.95 6.51 6.67
N VAL A 356 -9.64 6.62 5.38
CA VAL A 356 -10.16 5.72 4.35
C VAL A 356 -9.00 5.14 3.53
N GLY A 357 -9.03 3.81 3.36
CA GLY A 357 -7.99 3.09 2.63
C GLY A 357 -6.76 2.70 3.46
N LEU A 358 -6.78 2.91 4.78
CA LEU A 358 -5.72 2.44 5.67
C LEU A 358 -6.00 0.99 6.12
N VAL A 359 -6.10 0.11 5.13
CA VAL A 359 -6.35 -1.34 5.28
C VAL A 359 -5.51 -2.12 4.29
N ARG A 360 -5.12 -3.33 4.65
CA ARG A 360 -4.36 -4.25 3.80
C ARG A 360 -5.09 -5.60 3.69
N PRO A 361 -5.98 -5.76 2.71
CA PRO A 361 -6.65 -7.03 2.47
C PRO A 361 -5.75 -8.04 1.75
N VAL A 362 -6.12 -9.32 1.85
CA VAL A 362 -5.76 -10.31 0.84
C VAL A 362 -6.79 -10.19 -0.27
N GLY A 363 -6.42 -9.58 -1.40
CA GLY A 363 -7.33 -9.27 -2.50
C GLY A 363 -7.45 -7.76 -2.79
N ALA A 364 -8.48 -7.39 -3.56
CA ALA A 364 -8.69 -6.01 -3.99
C ALA A 364 -9.17 -5.11 -2.84
N ILE A 365 -8.59 -3.91 -2.76
CA ILE A 365 -8.93 -2.94 -1.71
C ILE A 365 -10.20 -2.13 -2.03
N THR A 366 -10.60 -2.04 -3.29
CA THR A 366 -11.60 -1.07 -3.76
C THR A 366 -12.95 -1.23 -3.07
N ARG A 367 -13.48 -2.47 -2.98
CA ARG A 367 -14.75 -2.74 -2.29
C ARG A 367 -14.72 -2.34 -0.82
N LEU A 368 -13.58 -2.48 -0.16
CA LEU A 368 -13.42 -2.09 1.24
C LEU A 368 -13.47 -0.56 1.37
N VAL A 369 -12.79 0.12 0.45
CA VAL A 369 -12.75 1.58 0.40
C VAL A 369 -14.13 2.15 0.07
N GLU A 370 -14.90 1.55 -0.84
CA GLU A 370 -16.28 1.95 -1.12
C GLU A 370 -17.17 1.82 0.14
N ALA A 371 -17.08 0.69 0.84
CA ALA A 371 -17.83 0.48 2.07
C ALA A 371 -17.44 1.46 3.19
N GLN A 372 -16.15 1.73 3.35
CA GLN A 372 -15.66 2.75 4.27
C GLN A 372 -16.19 4.14 3.91
N SER A 373 -16.12 4.51 2.62
CA SER A 373 -16.52 5.82 2.13
C SER A 373 -18.01 6.08 2.32
N GLU A 374 -18.85 5.10 1.99
CA GLU A 374 -20.27 5.18 2.21
C GLU A 374 -20.61 5.30 3.70
N TRP A 375 -19.96 4.51 4.55
CA TRP A 375 -20.17 4.60 5.99
C TRP A 375 -19.74 5.95 6.56
N VAL A 376 -18.58 6.49 6.14
CA VAL A 376 -18.10 7.82 6.54
C VAL A 376 -19.09 8.90 6.10
N ALA A 377 -19.58 8.85 4.86
CA ALA A 377 -20.57 9.82 4.38
C ALA A 377 -21.88 9.78 5.20
N ARG A 378 -22.30 8.59 5.64
CA ARG A 378 -23.48 8.43 6.54
C ARG A 378 -23.23 8.90 7.97
N LEU A 379 -22.00 8.79 8.46
CA LEU A 379 -21.64 9.38 9.75
C LEU A 379 -21.69 10.91 9.68
N ILE A 380 -21.24 11.48 8.55
CA ILE A 380 -21.17 12.93 8.34
C ILE A 380 -22.57 13.55 8.19
N ASP A 381 -23.51 12.90 7.52
CA ASP A 381 -24.88 13.40 7.36
C ASP A 381 -25.83 13.02 8.50
N GLY A 382 -25.34 12.24 9.48
CA GLY A 382 -26.12 11.80 10.63
C GLY A 382 -27.01 10.58 10.38
N ALA A 383 -26.93 9.94 9.19
CA ALA A 383 -27.66 8.71 8.88
C ALA A 383 -27.06 7.46 9.56
N ALA A 384 -25.86 7.58 10.13
CA ALA A 384 -25.23 6.59 10.99
C ALA A 384 -24.66 7.26 12.24
N ALA A 385 -24.50 6.50 13.32
CA ALA A 385 -23.93 6.99 14.57
C ALA A 385 -22.75 6.13 15.02
N LEU A 386 -21.81 6.76 15.72
CA LEU A 386 -20.72 6.07 16.38
C LEU A 386 -21.16 5.59 17.78
N PRO A 387 -20.68 4.43 18.24
CA PRO A 387 -20.86 4.02 19.63
C PRO A 387 -20.04 4.91 20.57
N PRO A 388 -20.24 4.83 21.88
CA PRO A 388 -19.43 5.54 22.86
C PRO A 388 -17.93 5.28 22.68
N VAL A 389 -17.11 6.28 22.99
CA VAL A 389 -15.62 6.21 22.85
C VAL A 389 -15.03 4.98 23.53
N LYS A 390 -15.60 4.58 24.69
CA LYS A 390 -15.17 3.39 25.43
C LYS A 390 -15.32 2.12 24.58
N GLU A 391 -16.47 1.92 23.97
CA GLU A 391 -16.76 0.76 23.12
C GLU A 391 -15.88 0.74 21.87
N MET A 392 -15.63 1.91 21.26
CA MET A 392 -14.69 2.02 20.15
C MET A 392 -13.28 1.55 20.53
N ARG A 393 -12.78 1.97 21.72
CA ARG A 393 -11.46 1.54 22.22
C ARG A 393 -11.42 0.05 22.54
N GLU A 394 -12.49 -0.50 23.09
CA GLU A 394 -12.60 -1.94 23.38
C GLU A 394 -12.56 -2.78 22.09
N GLU A 395 -13.25 -2.34 21.03
CA GLU A 395 -13.17 -2.98 19.71
C GLU A 395 -11.76 -2.94 19.14
N VAL A 396 -11.11 -1.77 19.17
CA VAL A 396 -9.72 -1.60 18.71
C VAL A 396 -8.78 -2.54 19.47
N GLY A 397 -8.88 -2.58 20.80
CA GLY A 397 -8.05 -3.47 21.63
C GLY A 397 -8.27 -4.96 21.32
N THR A 398 -9.53 -5.37 21.18
CA THR A 398 -9.90 -6.75 20.81
C THR A 398 -9.37 -7.12 19.43
N TYR A 399 -9.53 -6.22 18.45
CA TYR A 399 -9.01 -6.42 17.11
C TYR A 399 -7.48 -6.55 17.10
N LEU A 400 -6.76 -5.63 17.72
CA LEU A 400 -5.30 -5.65 17.76
C LEU A 400 -4.76 -6.91 18.47
N ALA A 401 -5.42 -7.35 19.57
CA ALA A 401 -5.06 -8.61 20.23
C ALA A 401 -5.22 -9.82 19.29
N GLY A 402 -6.33 -9.90 18.55
CA GLY A 402 -6.57 -10.94 17.53
C GLY A 402 -5.55 -10.91 16.39
N ILE A 403 -5.16 -9.72 15.94
CA ILE A 403 -4.13 -9.55 14.92
C ILE A 403 -2.77 -10.04 15.41
N VAL A 404 -2.37 -9.66 16.63
CA VAL A 404 -1.10 -10.14 17.22
C VAL A 404 -1.08 -11.66 17.39
N GLN A 405 -2.18 -12.26 17.81
CA GLN A 405 -2.31 -13.71 17.91
C GLN A 405 -2.16 -14.41 16.55
N ARG A 406 -2.72 -13.81 15.48
CA ARG A 406 -2.77 -14.42 14.15
C ARG A 406 -1.55 -14.17 13.30
N TYR A 407 -0.97 -12.97 13.36
CA TYR A 407 0.11 -12.49 12.48
C TYR A 407 1.40 -12.15 13.23
N GLY A 408 1.41 -12.22 14.56
CA GLY A 408 2.51 -11.70 15.37
C GLY A 408 2.59 -10.16 15.34
N ARG A 409 3.60 -9.61 16.01
CA ARG A 409 3.90 -8.17 15.99
C ARG A 409 4.76 -7.85 14.76
N THR A 410 4.14 -7.64 13.60
CA THR A 410 4.82 -7.29 12.35
C THR A 410 4.37 -5.91 11.86
N ALA A 411 5.28 -5.19 11.20
CA ALA A 411 4.96 -3.88 10.61
C ALA A 411 3.75 -4.01 9.67
N GLY A 412 2.75 -3.14 9.86
CA GLY A 412 1.52 -3.12 9.08
C GLY A 412 0.54 -4.28 9.37
N ALA A 413 0.78 -5.12 10.40
CA ALA A 413 -0.20 -6.14 10.80
C ALA A 413 -1.51 -5.51 11.29
N SER A 414 -1.45 -4.38 11.98
CA SER A 414 -2.61 -3.66 12.51
C SER A 414 -3.62 -3.17 11.46
N ILE A 415 -3.22 -3.09 10.19
CA ILE A 415 -4.12 -2.74 9.08
C ILE A 415 -4.53 -3.94 8.22
N GLN A 416 -4.11 -5.17 8.60
CA GLN A 416 -4.48 -6.39 7.88
C GLN A 416 -5.95 -6.73 8.12
N VAL A 417 -6.72 -7.00 7.07
CA VAL A 417 -8.14 -7.35 7.17
C VAL A 417 -8.50 -8.52 6.26
N ASP A 418 -9.47 -9.33 6.67
CA ASP A 418 -10.11 -10.31 5.81
C ASP A 418 -11.32 -9.67 5.13
N VAL A 419 -11.39 -9.72 3.81
CA VAL A 419 -12.39 -8.99 3.00
C VAL A 419 -13.83 -9.26 3.44
N GLY A 420 -14.25 -10.53 3.49
CA GLY A 420 -15.62 -10.91 3.81
C GLY A 420 -16.07 -10.46 5.21
N PRO A 421 -15.37 -10.87 6.29
CA PRO A 421 -15.70 -10.44 7.66
C PRO A 421 -15.61 -8.92 7.85
N TYR A 422 -14.67 -8.26 7.16
CA TYR A 422 -14.56 -6.81 7.26
C TYR A 422 -15.76 -6.10 6.62
N LEU A 423 -16.18 -6.49 5.41
CA LEU A 423 -17.36 -5.94 4.75
C LEU A 423 -18.65 -6.18 5.54
N ALA A 424 -18.75 -7.33 6.22
CA ALA A 424 -19.92 -7.64 7.04
C ALA A 424 -20.16 -6.59 8.16
N GLN A 425 -19.08 -6.03 8.73
CA GLN A 425 -19.17 -4.98 9.76
C GLN A 425 -19.89 -3.71 9.28
N PHE A 426 -19.82 -3.42 7.97
CA PHE A 426 -20.49 -2.25 7.39
C PHE A 426 -21.92 -2.56 6.96
N ARG A 427 -22.23 -3.80 6.54
CA ARG A 427 -23.59 -4.20 6.13
C ARG A 427 -24.61 -4.06 7.27
N GLU A 428 -24.20 -4.35 8.50
CA GLU A 428 -25.05 -4.16 9.70
C GLU A 428 -25.36 -2.67 9.96
N SER A 429 -24.58 -1.77 9.39
CA SER A 429 -24.72 -0.32 9.53
C SER A 429 -25.34 0.33 8.29
N LEU A 430 -25.64 -0.45 7.25
CA LEU A 430 -26.31 -0.01 6.03
C LEU A 430 -27.76 -0.54 6.09
N PRO A 431 -28.79 0.26 5.81
CA PRO A 431 -30.13 -0.28 5.63
C PRO A 431 -30.14 -1.27 4.47
N VAL A 432 -30.92 -2.31 4.60
CA VAL A 432 -31.25 -3.28 3.55
C VAL A 432 -31.90 -2.57 2.37
#